data_0bd362a1b197f6ff0aa637b367724dc6
#
_entry.id   0bd362a1b197f6ff0aa637b367724dc6
#
_cell.length_a   1.000
_cell.length_b   1.000
_cell.length_c   1.000
_cell.angle_alpha   90.00
_cell.angle_beta   90.00
_cell.angle_gamma   90.00
#
_symmetry.space_group_name_H-M   'P 1'
#
loop_
_entity.id
_entity.type
_entity.pdbx_description
1 polymer ?
#
loop_
_entity_poly.entity_id
_entity_poly.type
_entity_poly.pdbx_seq_one_letter_code
_entity_poly.pdbx_strand_id
1 'polypeptide(L)'
;LTGIEGEPMLLGMSGVMWVSFIFVSVFQVYLFWQGIDLVRKFLNFAGPAVYVVMILLMIAIWAKAGGGLLSEVGNIFSGGARSGGFEGLGSFGAFLAVFSIMVGYFAAVVINFGDFARFVKNEDEMKKGNLWGLVGNVVFFSFITLMITGGTIAIFGEYVASPTDMVAKVDNLLLTIIAAFAFFAATVGINMVANFVPPAYDLANLIPSKINFRMGGLITAIFGFIIGGLWVSTITKMGLFPFVNTLGAILAPVFGIMITDYYIIK
;
A
#
# COMPACT_ATOMS: atom_id res chain seq x y z
N LEU A 1 -0.71 18.26 8.16
CA LEU A 1 -1.97 18.63 8.73
C LEU A 1 -1.75 19.35 10.07
N THR A 2 -1.55 20.66 10.12
CA THR A 2 -1.97 21.57 11.20
C THR A 2 -1.17 21.68 12.50
N GLY A 3 0.09 21.27 12.65
CA GLY A 3 0.83 21.50 13.90
C GLY A 3 0.23 20.87 15.18
N ILE A 4 -0.72 19.95 15.03
CA ILE A 4 -1.28 19.14 16.11
C ILE A 4 -0.36 17.93 16.41
N GLU A 5 0.72 17.81 15.70
CA GLU A 5 1.76 16.82 15.97
C GLU A 5 2.47 17.21 17.26
N GLY A 6 1.92 16.76 18.39
CA GLY A 6 2.56 16.94 19.68
C GLY A 6 3.92 16.26 19.75
N GLU A 7 4.72 16.62 20.77
CA GLU A 7 6.01 15.99 21.01
C GLU A 7 5.91 14.46 21.07
N PRO A 8 6.91 13.72 20.56
CA PRO A 8 6.96 12.28 20.66
C PRO A 8 6.87 11.82 22.10
N MET A 9 5.92 10.95 22.43
CA MET A 9 5.71 10.46 23.79
C MET A 9 6.24 9.04 23.95
N LEU A 10 5.60 8.07 23.32
CA LEU A 10 5.89 6.66 23.47
C LEU A 10 6.25 6.06 22.12
N LEU A 11 7.36 5.30 22.05
CA LEU A 11 7.84 4.64 20.84
C LEU A 11 7.98 5.59 19.62
N GLY A 12 8.28 6.86 19.85
CA GLY A 12 8.45 7.87 18.80
C GLY A 12 7.16 8.42 18.19
N MET A 13 6.00 8.00 18.70
CA MET A 13 4.69 8.52 18.28
C MET A 13 4.16 9.57 19.25
N SER A 14 3.54 10.62 18.73
CA SER A 14 2.83 11.63 19.54
C SER A 14 1.51 11.07 20.07
N GLY A 15 0.89 11.75 21.02
CA GLY A 15 -0.42 11.37 21.58
C GLY A 15 -1.50 11.28 20.49
N VAL A 16 -1.50 12.21 19.53
CA VAL A 16 -2.46 12.21 18.40
C VAL A 16 -2.22 11.00 17.49
N MET A 17 -0.97 10.66 17.20
CA MET A 17 -0.64 9.46 16.42
C MET A 17 -1.11 8.19 17.13
N TRP A 18 -0.94 8.09 18.45
CA TRP A 18 -1.44 6.96 19.24
C TRP A 18 -2.95 6.84 19.20
N VAL A 19 -3.67 7.94 19.42
CA VAL A 19 -5.14 7.94 19.36
C VAL A 19 -5.63 7.50 17.98
N SER A 20 -5.02 8.05 16.91
CA SER A 20 -5.36 7.69 15.53
C SER A 20 -5.07 6.21 15.24
N PHE A 21 -3.91 5.72 15.67
CA PHE A 21 -3.50 4.32 15.48
C PHE A 21 -4.43 3.35 16.22
N ILE A 22 -4.77 3.63 17.46
CA ILE A 22 -5.72 2.83 18.26
C ILE A 22 -7.09 2.86 17.60
N PHE A 23 -7.59 4.03 17.20
CA PHE A 23 -8.88 4.17 16.54
C PHE A 23 -8.95 3.33 15.26
N VAL A 24 -7.96 3.46 14.37
CA VAL A 24 -7.89 2.69 13.12
C VAL A 24 -7.82 1.20 13.40
N SER A 25 -6.99 0.77 14.36
CA SER A 25 -6.83 -0.63 14.73
C SER A 25 -8.13 -1.24 15.26
N VAL A 26 -8.82 -0.57 16.18
CA VAL A 26 -10.11 -1.00 16.72
C VAL A 26 -11.17 -1.06 15.63
N PHE A 27 -11.22 -0.05 14.75
CA PHE A 27 -12.17 -0.01 13.65
C PHE A 27 -11.95 -1.16 12.66
N GLN A 28 -10.70 -1.52 12.35
CA GLN A 28 -10.38 -2.66 11.50
C GLN A 28 -10.79 -3.98 12.14
N VAL A 29 -10.50 -4.18 13.42
CA VAL A 29 -10.96 -5.38 14.16
C VAL A 29 -12.47 -5.48 14.15
N TYR A 30 -13.18 -4.38 14.37
CA TYR A 30 -14.63 -4.33 14.29
C TYR A 30 -15.16 -4.76 12.91
N LEU A 31 -14.65 -4.17 11.84
CA LEU A 31 -15.05 -4.53 10.48
C LEU A 31 -14.78 -6.01 10.19
N PHE A 32 -13.59 -6.49 10.55
CA PHE A 32 -13.23 -7.89 10.34
C PHE A 32 -14.15 -8.85 11.10
N TRP A 33 -14.50 -8.50 12.34
CA TRP A 33 -15.36 -9.31 13.19
C TRP A 33 -16.77 -9.47 12.62
N GLN A 34 -17.27 -8.47 11.91
CA GLN A 34 -18.56 -8.54 11.22
C GLN A 34 -18.55 -9.52 10.04
N GLY A 35 -17.40 -9.89 9.56
CA GLY A 35 -17.20 -10.91 8.53
C GLY A 35 -16.86 -10.36 7.15
N ILE A 36 -16.50 -11.29 6.26
CA ILE A 36 -15.95 -11.00 4.94
C ILE A 36 -16.90 -10.19 4.03
N ASP A 37 -18.21 -10.32 4.22
CA ASP A 37 -19.19 -9.61 3.38
C ASP A 37 -19.18 -8.09 3.65
N LEU A 38 -19.00 -7.68 4.92
CA LEU A 38 -18.87 -6.26 5.23
C LEU A 38 -17.54 -5.70 4.72
N VAL A 39 -16.46 -6.47 4.86
CA VAL A 39 -15.15 -6.12 4.28
C VAL A 39 -15.26 -5.92 2.77
N ARG A 40 -15.92 -6.83 2.07
CA ARG A 40 -16.15 -6.72 0.62
C ARG A 40 -16.94 -5.46 0.24
N LYS A 41 -18.03 -5.18 0.95
CA LYS A 41 -18.84 -3.96 0.71
C LYS A 41 -18.02 -2.70 0.94
N PHE A 42 -17.24 -2.68 2.01
CA PHE A 42 -16.35 -1.56 2.31
C PHE A 42 -15.30 -1.35 1.22
N LEU A 43 -14.68 -2.41 0.70
CA LEU A 43 -13.71 -2.36 -0.38
C LEU A 43 -14.30 -1.87 -1.70
N ASN A 44 -15.51 -2.30 -2.03
CA ASN A 44 -16.21 -1.86 -3.23
C ASN A 44 -16.50 -0.34 -3.22
N PHE A 45 -16.55 0.26 -2.04
CA PHE A 45 -16.61 1.72 -1.87
C PHE A 45 -15.22 2.36 -1.84
N ALA A 46 -14.31 1.84 -1.02
CA ALA A 46 -13.00 2.43 -0.77
C ALA A 46 -12.13 2.49 -2.04
N GLY A 47 -12.12 1.43 -2.85
CA GLY A 47 -11.34 1.37 -4.07
C GLY A 47 -11.67 2.52 -5.04
N PRO A 48 -12.90 2.63 -5.54
CA PRO A 48 -13.30 3.74 -6.41
C PRO A 48 -13.09 5.12 -5.78
N ALA A 49 -13.35 5.29 -4.47
CA ALA A 49 -13.17 6.56 -3.78
C ALA A 49 -11.73 7.07 -3.85
N VAL A 50 -10.75 6.18 -3.66
CA VAL A 50 -9.32 6.52 -3.78
C VAL A 50 -9.00 7.03 -5.18
N TYR A 51 -9.47 6.33 -6.23
CA TYR A 51 -9.23 6.76 -7.60
C TYR A 51 -9.83 8.14 -7.90
N VAL A 52 -11.06 8.37 -7.46
CA VAL A 52 -11.69 9.68 -7.62
C VAL A 52 -10.85 10.78 -6.98
N VAL A 53 -10.39 10.57 -5.74
CA VAL A 53 -9.57 11.56 -5.04
C VAL A 53 -8.23 11.76 -5.71
N MET A 54 -7.55 10.69 -6.13
CA MET A 54 -6.25 10.80 -6.80
C MET A 54 -6.35 11.48 -8.15
N ILE A 55 -7.41 11.23 -8.91
CA ILE A 55 -7.69 11.93 -10.17
C ILE A 55 -7.98 13.42 -9.92
N LEU A 56 -8.81 13.75 -8.93
CA LEU A 56 -9.08 15.13 -8.56
C LEU A 56 -7.81 15.87 -8.12
N LEU A 57 -6.97 15.21 -7.33
CA LEU A 57 -5.68 15.74 -6.91
C LEU A 57 -4.75 15.97 -8.11
N MET A 58 -4.68 15.01 -9.04
CA MET A 58 -3.91 15.14 -10.28
C MET A 58 -4.39 16.35 -11.10
N ILE A 59 -5.70 16.51 -11.28
CA ILE A 59 -6.28 17.65 -11.99
C ILE A 59 -5.96 18.98 -11.29
N ALA A 60 -6.10 19.04 -9.98
CA ALA A 60 -5.81 20.24 -9.19
C ALA A 60 -4.34 20.65 -9.30
N ILE A 61 -3.43 19.68 -9.21
CA ILE A 61 -1.99 19.90 -9.38
C ILE A 61 -1.68 20.34 -10.81
N TRP A 62 -2.26 19.67 -11.81
CA TRP A 62 -2.04 20.05 -13.21
C TRP A 62 -2.54 21.47 -13.51
N ALA A 63 -3.71 21.84 -13.01
CA ALA A 63 -4.23 23.18 -13.16
C ALA A 63 -3.30 24.27 -12.58
N LYS A 64 -2.60 23.95 -11.47
CA LYS A 64 -1.59 24.83 -10.85
C LYS A 64 -0.26 24.84 -11.60
N ALA A 65 0.22 23.68 -12.03
CA ALA A 65 1.53 23.51 -12.68
C ALA A 65 1.54 23.96 -14.16
N GLY A 66 0.37 23.94 -14.82
CA GLY A 66 0.26 24.24 -16.24
C GLY A 66 1.17 23.36 -17.13
N GLY A 67 1.85 23.98 -18.08
CA GLY A 67 2.81 23.30 -18.97
C GLY A 67 4.05 22.75 -18.24
N GLY A 68 4.40 23.29 -17.08
CA GLY A 68 5.53 22.84 -16.27
C GLY A 68 5.43 21.37 -15.85
N LEU A 69 4.22 20.86 -15.62
CA LEU A 69 4.01 19.45 -15.29
C LEU A 69 4.57 18.52 -16.37
N LEU A 70 4.20 18.75 -17.63
CA LEU A 70 4.66 17.89 -18.74
C LEU A 70 6.16 18.01 -18.97
N SER A 71 6.73 19.20 -18.75
CA SER A 71 8.17 19.41 -18.80
C SER A 71 8.89 18.56 -17.74
N GLU A 72 8.41 18.57 -16.50
CA GLU A 72 9.03 17.78 -15.43
C GLU A 72 8.82 16.26 -15.62
N VAL A 73 7.67 15.83 -16.13
CA VAL A 73 7.47 14.43 -16.53
C VAL A 73 8.48 14.04 -17.63
N GLY A 74 8.69 14.90 -18.62
CA GLY A 74 9.72 14.71 -19.65
C GLY A 74 11.14 14.60 -19.07
N ASN A 75 11.47 15.45 -18.10
CA ASN A 75 12.75 15.41 -17.40
C ASN A 75 12.95 14.11 -16.61
N ILE A 76 11.90 13.57 -15.98
CA ILE A 76 11.95 12.27 -15.31
C ILE A 76 12.33 11.16 -16.30
N PHE A 77 11.70 11.11 -17.46
CA PHE A 77 12.01 10.11 -18.49
C PHE A 77 13.37 10.28 -19.16
N SER A 78 13.87 11.52 -19.28
CA SER A 78 15.19 11.80 -19.87
C SER A 78 16.37 11.56 -18.92
N GLY A 79 16.10 11.08 -17.69
CA GLY A 79 17.12 10.83 -16.68
C GLY A 79 17.58 12.07 -15.93
N GLY A 80 16.91 13.22 -16.13
CA GLY A 80 17.14 14.45 -15.37
C GLY A 80 16.45 14.48 -13.99
N ALA A 81 15.69 13.42 -13.67
CA ALA A 81 15.09 13.30 -12.36
C ALA A 81 16.17 13.15 -11.29
N ARG A 82 16.10 13.98 -10.28
CA ARG A 82 16.94 13.84 -9.08
C ARG A 82 16.60 12.50 -8.43
N SER A 83 17.55 11.57 -8.48
CA SER A 83 17.37 10.19 -8.05
C SER A 83 17.05 10.10 -6.56
N GLY A 84 15.88 9.59 -6.24
CA GLY A 84 15.52 9.27 -4.87
C GLY A 84 16.18 7.97 -4.40
N GLY A 85 17.48 8.01 -4.06
CA GLY A 85 18.14 6.90 -3.38
C GLY A 85 18.79 5.83 -4.28
N PHE A 86 18.84 6.05 -5.60
CA PHE A 86 19.54 5.17 -6.56
C PHE A 86 20.82 5.80 -7.11
N GLU A 87 21.35 6.79 -6.41
CA GLU A 87 22.56 7.52 -6.76
C GLU A 87 23.76 6.58 -6.82
N GLY A 88 24.54 6.69 -7.90
CA GLY A 88 25.69 5.83 -8.15
C GLY A 88 25.37 4.47 -8.78
N LEU A 89 24.10 4.11 -8.94
CA LEU A 89 23.69 2.96 -9.73
C LEU A 89 23.49 3.39 -11.19
N GLY A 90 24.15 2.74 -12.14
CA GLY A 90 23.82 2.92 -13.57
C GLY A 90 22.36 2.52 -13.84
N SER A 91 21.82 2.89 -15.00
CA SER A 91 20.39 2.65 -15.35
C SER A 91 19.96 1.20 -15.15
N PHE A 92 20.82 0.24 -15.47
CA PHE A 92 20.53 -1.19 -15.23
C PHE A 92 20.51 -1.55 -13.73
N GLY A 93 21.43 -0.99 -12.95
CA GLY A 93 21.45 -1.19 -11.49
C GLY A 93 20.20 -0.59 -10.81
N ALA A 94 19.79 0.60 -11.23
CA ALA A 94 18.55 1.23 -10.75
C ALA A 94 17.31 0.40 -11.14
N PHE A 95 17.24 -0.11 -12.36
CA PHE A 95 16.18 -1.01 -12.81
C PHE A 95 16.11 -2.28 -11.93
N LEU A 96 17.25 -2.94 -11.70
CA LEU A 96 17.29 -4.14 -10.84
C LEU A 96 16.88 -3.84 -9.40
N ALA A 97 17.27 -2.69 -8.87
CA ALA A 97 16.87 -2.28 -7.53
C ALA A 97 15.35 -2.08 -7.41
N VAL A 98 14.74 -1.36 -8.36
CA VAL A 98 13.27 -1.18 -8.41
C VAL A 98 12.56 -2.51 -8.61
N PHE A 99 13.05 -3.36 -9.51
CA PHE A 99 12.49 -4.69 -9.75
C PHE A 99 12.53 -5.55 -8.48
N SER A 100 13.66 -5.55 -7.77
CA SER A 100 13.82 -6.29 -6.51
C SER A 100 12.84 -5.82 -5.43
N ILE A 101 12.65 -4.49 -5.30
CA ILE A 101 11.69 -3.90 -4.37
C ILE A 101 10.27 -4.34 -4.72
N MET A 102 9.89 -4.32 -5.99
CA MET A 102 8.55 -4.73 -6.44
C MET A 102 8.30 -6.22 -6.18
N VAL A 103 9.26 -7.09 -6.48
CA VAL A 103 9.18 -8.52 -6.18
C VAL A 103 9.04 -8.74 -4.67
N GLY A 104 9.86 -8.07 -3.85
CA GLY A 104 9.78 -8.15 -2.40
C GLY A 104 8.45 -7.68 -1.85
N TYR A 105 7.92 -6.58 -2.36
CA TYR A 105 6.64 -6.01 -1.94
C TYR A 105 5.46 -6.94 -2.22
N PHE A 106 5.45 -7.60 -3.37
CA PHE A 106 4.37 -8.50 -3.76
C PHE A 106 4.57 -9.96 -3.35
N ALA A 107 5.71 -10.33 -2.76
CA ALA A 107 6.05 -11.73 -2.45
C ALA A 107 4.99 -12.42 -1.59
N ALA A 108 4.48 -11.77 -0.54
CA ALA A 108 3.44 -12.32 0.32
C ALA A 108 2.11 -12.53 -0.44
N VAL A 109 1.73 -11.57 -1.29
CA VAL A 109 0.49 -11.67 -2.07
C VAL A 109 0.55 -12.80 -3.10
N VAL A 110 1.72 -13.04 -3.69
CA VAL A 110 1.93 -14.16 -4.64
C VAL A 110 1.78 -15.50 -3.93
N ILE A 111 2.37 -15.65 -2.75
CA ILE A 111 2.28 -16.90 -1.96
C ILE A 111 0.84 -17.14 -1.48
N ASN A 112 0.17 -16.11 -1.02
CA ASN A 112 -1.20 -16.18 -0.51
C ASN A 112 -2.27 -15.97 -1.60
N PHE A 113 -1.91 -16.10 -2.88
CA PHE A 113 -2.83 -15.88 -3.99
C PHE A 113 -4.08 -16.79 -3.93
N GLY A 114 -3.94 -18.00 -3.42
CA GLY A 114 -5.05 -18.93 -3.20
C GLY A 114 -6.15 -18.39 -2.29
N ASP A 115 -5.82 -17.55 -1.32
CA ASP A 115 -6.79 -16.96 -0.40
C ASP A 115 -7.71 -15.94 -1.07
N PHE A 116 -7.25 -15.33 -2.15
CA PHE A 116 -8.04 -14.43 -2.99
C PHE A 116 -8.75 -15.21 -4.11
N ALA A 117 -8.05 -16.12 -4.77
CA ALA A 117 -8.55 -16.88 -5.90
C ALA A 117 -9.75 -17.77 -5.55
N ARG A 118 -9.86 -18.24 -4.30
CA ARG A 118 -11.00 -19.06 -3.82
C ARG A 118 -12.37 -18.38 -3.95
N PHE A 119 -12.41 -17.06 -4.06
CA PHE A 119 -13.66 -16.30 -4.21
C PHE A 119 -14.05 -16.05 -5.66
N VAL A 120 -13.24 -16.48 -6.62
CA VAL A 120 -13.47 -16.24 -8.04
C VAL A 120 -14.33 -17.37 -8.63
N LYS A 121 -15.26 -17.04 -9.51
CA LYS A 121 -16.23 -18.00 -10.06
C LYS A 121 -15.59 -19.08 -10.94
N ASN A 122 -14.61 -18.71 -11.74
CA ASN A 122 -13.93 -19.57 -12.68
C ASN A 122 -12.57 -19.00 -13.10
N GLU A 123 -11.78 -19.78 -13.83
CA GLU A 123 -10.43 -19.42 -14.26
C GLU A 123 -10.40 -18.21 -15.21
N ASP A 124 -11.37 -18.08 -16.11
CA ASP A 124 -11.45 -16.96 -17.06
C ASP A 124 -11.69 -15.64 -16.36
N GLU A 125 -12.58 -15.62 -15.37
CA GLU A 125 -12.79 -14.44 -14.55
C GLU A 125 -11.54 -14.09 -13.70
N MET A 126 -10.82 -15.09 -13.23
CA MET A 126 -9.55 -14.89 -12.53
C MET A 126 -8.50 -14.26 -13.44
N LYS A 127 -8.31 -14.79 -14.66
CA LYS A 127 -7.37 -14.25 -15.65
C LYS A 127 -7.71 -12.80 -16.03
N LYS A 128 -8.98 -12.50 -16.31
CA LYS A 128 -9.44 -11.13 -16.59
C LYS A 128 -9.23 -10.21 -15.40
N GLY A 129 -9.58 -10.67 -14.19
CA GLY A 129 -9.39 -9.93 -12.96
C GLY A 129 -7.91 -9.60 -12.71
N ASN A 130 -7.01 -10.54 -12.94
CA ASN A 130 -5.57 -10.30 -12.81
C ASN A 130 -5.04 -9.34 -13.87
N LEU A 131 -5.48 -9.47 -15.12
CA LEU A 131 -5.04 -8.59 -16.19
C LEU A 131 -5.46 -7.14 -15.94
N TRP A 132 -6.72 -6.91 -15.63
CA TRP A 132 -7.24 -5.56 -15.44
C TRP A 132 -7.03 -5.04 -14.02
N GLY A 133 -7.24 -5.88 -13.02
CA GLY A 133 -7.12 -5.50 -11.60
C GLY A 133 -5.68 -5.38 -11.12
N LEU A 134 -4.72 -6.08 -11.71
CA LEU A 134 -3.32 -5.95 -11.38
C LEU A 134 -2.57 -5.15 -12.44
N VAL A 135 -2.42 -5.68 -13.65
CA VAL A 135 -1.59 -5.03 -14.67
C VAL A 135 -2.19 -3.69 -15.11
N GLY A 136 -3.45 -3.65 -15.50
CA GLY A 136 -4.12 -2.42 -15.91
C GLY A 136 -4.18 -1.39 -14.79
N ASN A 137 -4.48 -1.84 -13.58
CA ASN A 137 -4.53 -0.98 -12.40
C ASN A 137 -3.16 -0.39 -12.04
N VAL A 138 -2.09 -1.18 -12.02
CA VAL A 138 -0.73 -0.69 -11.73
C VAL A 138 -0.29 0.34 -12.75
N VAL A 139 -0.51 0.08 -14.05
CA VAL A 139 -0.16 1.04 -15.11
C VAL A 139 -0.94 2.35 -14.94
N PHE A 140 -2.25 2.27 -14.74
CA PHE A 140 -3.09 3.46 -14.60
C PHE A 140 -2.75 4.26 -13.34
N PHE A 141 -2.56 3.59 -12.21
CA PHE A 141 -2.22 4.26 -10.95
C PHE A 141 -0.81 4.86 -11.00
N SER A 142 0.15 4.17 -11.64
CA SER A 142 1.50 4.70 -11.88
C SER A 142 1.48 5.96 -12.75
N PHE A 143 0.62 5.99 -13.76
CA PHE A 143 0.42 7.19 -14.58
C PHE A 143 -0.08 8.37 -13.72
N ILE A 144 -1.12 8.18 -12.92
CA ILE A 144 -1.64 9.23 -12.01
C ILE A 144 -0.53 9.71 -11.07
N THR A 145 0.20 8.78 -10.45
CA THR A 145 1.29 9.11 -9.53
C THR A 145 2.41 9.88 -10.22
N LEU A 146 2.80 9.48 -11.43
CA LEU A 146 3.82 10.18 -12.22
C LEU A 146 3.40 11.62 -12.54
N MET A 147 2.14 11.83 -12.95
CA MET A 147 1.61 13.14 -13.24
C MET A 147 1.58 14.04 -11.98
N ILE A 148 1.18 13.48 -10.85
CA ILE A 148 1.20 14.19 -9.57
C ILE A 148 2.63 14.55 -9.18
N THR A 149 3.56 13.61 -9.29
CA THR A 149 4.99 13.82 -8.97
C THR A 149 5.59 14.93 -9.83
N GLY A 150 5.45 14.86 -11.15
CA GLY A 150 5.93 15.92 -12.05
C GLY A 150 5.32 17.28 -11.73
N GLY A 151 4.03 17.28 -11.40
CA GLY A 151 3.34 18.52 -11.02
C GLY A 151 3.82 19.09 -9.68
N THR A 152 4.13 18.26 -8.68
CA THR A 152 4.68 18.76 -7.40
C THR A 152 6.08 19.32 -7.58
N ILE A 153 6.91 18.72 -8.40
CA ILE A 153 8.23 19.26 -8.74
C ILE A 153 8.09 20.62 -9.45
N ALA A 154 7.18 20.71 -10.43
CA ALA A 154 6.94 21.97 -11.15
C ALA A 154 6.43 23.11 -10.26
N ILE A 155 5.61 22.82 -9.24
CA ILE A 155 5.01 23.84 -8.37
C ILE A 155 5.93 24.20 -7.20
N PHE A 156 6.50 23.18 -6.54
CA PHE A 156 7.20 23.33 -5.26
C PHE A 156 8.72 23.21 -5.38
N GLY A 157 9.24 22.81 -6.58
CA GLY A 157 10.66 22.56 -6.78
C GLY A 157 11.20 21.31 -6.08
N GLU A 158 10.32 20.50 -5.47
CA GLU A 158 10.68 19.32 -4.71
C GLU A 158 9.71 18.16 -4.98
N TYR A 159 10.22 16.95 -4.81
CA TYR A 159 9.42 15.73 -4.85
C TYR A 159 8.63 15.58 -3.55
N VAL A 160 7.31 15.48 -3.66
CA VAL A 160 6.41 15.20 -2.52
C VAL A 160 5.91 13.77 -2.65
N ALA A 161 6.43 12.85 -1.84
CA ALA A 161 6.13 11.43 -1.94
C ALA A 161 4.77 11.05 -1.36
N SER A 162 4.36 11.71 -0.28
CA SER A 162 3.16 11.36 0.47
C SER A 162 1.92 12.04 -0.12
N PRO A 163 0.87 11.28 -0.50
CA PRO A 163 -0.39 11.85 -0.95
C PRO A 163 -1.04 12.78 0.09
N THR A 164 -0.86 12.51 1.38
CA THR A 164 -1.37 13.36 2.46
C THR A 164 -0.67 14.71 2.51
N ASP A 165 0.65 14.73 2.30
CA ASP A 165 1.43 15.98 2.26
C ASP A 165 1.11 16.80 1.01
N MET A 166 0.85 16.13 -0.12
CA MET A 166 0.39 16.78 -1.35
C MET A 166 -0.95 17.50 -1.13
N VAL A 167 -1.92 16.83 -0.50
CA VAL A 167 -3.22 17.42 -0.20
C VAL A 167 -3.08 18.61 0.75
N ALA A 168 -2.21 18.52 1.76
CA ALA A 168 -1.92 19.61 2.68
C ALA A 168 -1.34 20.86 1.95
N LYS A 169 -0.47 20.64 0.95
CA LYS A 169 0.12 21.73 0.14
C LYS A 169 -0.84 22.38 -0.86
N VAL A 170 -1.95 21.72 -1.21
CA VAL A 170 -2.97 22.31 -2.11
C VAL A 170 -3.80 23.39 -1.42
N ASP A 171 -3.81 23.42 -0.10
CA ASP A 171 -4.50 24.43 0.75
C ASP A 171 -5.98 24.60 0.38
N ASN A 172 -6.71 23.47 0.31
CA ASN A 172 -8.14 23.46 0.06
C ASN A 172 -8.83 22.56 1.09
N LEU A 173 -9.56 23.16 2.03
CA LEU A 173 -10.19 22.46 3.14
C LEU A 173 -11.14 21.33 2.67
N LEU A 174 -11.96 21.59 1.65
CA LEU A 174 -12.91 20.60 1.15
C LEU A 174 -12.16 19.39 0.54
N LEU A 175 -11.15 19.66 -0.28
CA LEU A 175 -10.31 18.61 -0.84
C LEU A 175 -9.58 17.83 0.26
N THR A 176 -9.08 18.51 1.28
CA THR A 176 -8.41 17.88 2.43
C THR A 176 -9.35 16.94 3.17
N ILE A 177 -10.59 17.33 3.45
CA ILE A 177 -11.57 16.49 4.14
C ILE A 177 -11.93 15.27 3.29
N ILE A 178 -12.21 15.45 2.00
CA ILE A 178 -12.56 14.35 1.07
C ILE A 178 -11.38 13.38 0.93
N ALA A 179 -10.17 13.90 0.78
CA ALA A 179 -8.96 13.10 0.65
C ALA A 179 -8.65 12.35 1.95
N ALA A 180 -8.76 12.97 3.10
CA ALA A 180 -8.55 12.33 4.40
C ALA A 180 -9.50 11.13 4.58
N PHE A 181 -10.78 11.31 4.24
CA PHE A 181 -11.76 10.21 4.29
C PHE A 181 -11.43 9.10 3.31
N ALA A 182 -11.09 9.41 2.06
CA ALA A 182 -10.75 8.42 1.06
C ALA A 182 -9.45 7.67 1.41
N PHE A 183 -8.42 8.37 1.90
CA PHE A 183 -7.17 7.74 2.33
C PHE A 183 -7.36 6.87 3.58
N PHE A 184 -8.20 7.30 4.53
CA PHE A 184 -8.60 6.45 5.64
C PHE A 184 -9.27 5.18 5.15
N ALA A 185 -10.26 5.31 4.24
CA ALA A 185 -10.96 4.16 3.67
C ALA A 185 -10.01 3.23 2.89
N ALA A 186 -9.06 3.80 2.13
CA ALA A 186 -8.04 3.03 1.42
C ALA A 186 -7.14 2.25 2.38
N THR A 187 -6.61 2.94 3.39
CA THR A 187 -5.72 2.35 4.40
C THR A 187 -6.40 1.19 5.11
N VAL A 188 -7.62 1.39 5.58
CA VAL A 188 -8.41 0.33 6.22
C VAL A 188 -8.68 -0.81 5.23
N GLY A 189 -9.14 -0.51 4.02
CA GLY A 189 -9.50 -1.50 3.02
C GLY A 189 -8.32 -2.38 2.60
N ILE A 190 -7.20 -1.77 2.23
CA ILE A 190 -5.99 -2.47 1.81
C ILE A 190 -5.45 -3.33 2.96
N ASN A 191 -5.37 -2.77 4.17
CA ASN A 191 -4.87 -3.50 5.33
C ASN A 191 -5.76 -4.70 5.67
N MET A 192 -7.07 -4.57 5.57
CA MET A 192 -8.01 -5.67 5.79
C MET A 192 -7.76 -6.82 4.82
N VAL A 193 -7.63 -6.54 3.52
CA VAL A 193 -7.45 -7.59 2.50
C VAL A 193 -6.05 -8.16 2.53
N ALA A 194 -5.03 -7.32 2.58
CA ALA A 194 -3.65 -7.79 2.45
C ALA A 194 -3.08 -8.39 3.74
N ASN A 195 -3.48 -7.84 4.90
CA ASN A 195 -2.82 -8.15 6.16
C ASN A 195 -3.71 -8.86 7.20
N PHE A 196 -5.03 -8.89 7.03
CA PHE A 196 -5.93 -9.62 7.93
C PHE A 196 -6.43 -10.92 7.33
N VAL A 197 -6.93 -10.89 6.10
CA VAL A 197 -7.60 -12.05 5.48
C VAL A 197 -6.64 -13.22 5.30
N PRO A 198 -5.46 -13.10 4.66
CA PRO A 198 -4.57 -14.23 4.48
C PRO A 198 -4.08 -14.83 5.80
N PRO A 199 -3.51 -14.06 6.76
CA PRO A 199 -3.06 -14.66 8.02
C PRO A 199 -4.19 -15.29 8.84
N ALA A 200 -5.43 -14.77 8.74
CA ALA A 200 -6.57 -15.36 9.42
C ALA A 200 -6.91 -16.74 8.85
N TYR A 201 -6.82 -16.93 7.53
CA TYR A 201 -6.97 -18.24 6.90
C TYR A 201 -5.79 -19.15 7.21
N ASP A 202 -4.56 -18.66 7.15
CA ASP A 202 -3.37 -19.44 7.45
C ASP A 202 -3.40 -20.00 8.87
N LEU A 203 -3.73 -19.18 9.86
CA LEU A 203 -3.88 -19.61 11.25
C LEU A 203 -5.04 -20.60 11.44
N ALA A 204 -6.16 -20.38 10.76
CA ALA A 204 -7.30 -21.30 10.82
C ALA A 204 -6.97 -22.64 10.16
N ASN A 205 -6.20 -22.64 9.08
CA ASN A 205 -5.74 -23.86 8.42
C ASN A 205 -4.65 -24.60 9.22
N LEU A 206 -3.79 -23.86 9.93
CA LEU A 206 -2.71 -24.43 10.73
C LEU A 206 -3.23 -25.20 11.95
N ILE A 207 -4.24 -24.69 12.65
CA ILE A 207 -4.82 -25.31 13.86
C ILE A 207 -6.36 -25.29 13.77
N PRO A 208 -6.97 -26.03 12.84
CA PRO A 208 -8.41 -25.93 12.57
C PRO A 208 -9.30 -26.36 13.75
N SER A 209 -8.77 -27.18 14.66
CA SER A 209 -9.48 -27.62 15.87
C SER A 209 -9.63 -26.52 16.94
N LYS A 210 -8.81 -25.46 16.88
CA LYS A 210 -8.76 -24.41 17.92
C LYS A 210 -8.98 -23.01 17.38
N ILE A 211 -8.60 -22.75 16.12
CA ILE A 211 -8.60 -21.41 15.52
C ILE A 211 -9.58 -21.41 14.36
N ASN A 212 -10.61 -20.60 14.46
CA ASN A 212 -11.48 -20.27 13.33
C ASN A 212 -11.03 -18.95 12.69
N PHE A 213 -11.61 -18.59 11.54
CA PHE A 213 -11.28 -17.37 10.81
C PHE A 213 -11.30 -16.09 11.65
N ARG A 214 -12.33 -15.94 12.53
CA ARG A 214 -12.44 -14.75 13.41
C ARG A 214 -11.33 -14.71 14.45
N MET A 215 -11.03 -15.85 15.05
CA MET A 215 -9.94 -15.96 16.03
C MET A 215 -8.58 -15.72 15.36
N GLY A 216 -8.37 -16.26 14.15
CA GLY A 216 -7.18 -16.00 13.36
C GLY A 216 -7.00 -14.51 13.09
N GLY A 217 -8.06 -13.81 12.70
CA GLY A 217 -8.02 -12.36 12.50
C GLY A 217 -7.74 -11.57 13.79
N LEU A 218 -8.28 -11.99 14.93
CA LEU A 218 -7.99 -11.35 16.23
C LEU A 218 -6.51 -11.53 16.63
N ILE A 219 -5.96 -12.71 16.45
CA ILE A 219 -4.54 -12.99 16.70
C ILE A 219 -3.68 -12.11 15.78
N THR A 220 -4.02 -12.05 14.49
CA THR A 220 -3.35 -11.18 13.52
C THR A 220 -3.40 -9.71 13.93
N ALA A 221 -4.55 -9.24 14.42
CA ALA A 221 -4.72 -7.87 14.89
C ALA A 221 -3.81 -7.56 16.09
N ILE A 222 -3.68 -8.46 17.04
CA ILE A 222 -2.81 -8.28 18.20
C ILE A 222 -1.34 -8.17 17.77
N PHE A 223 -0.87 -9.09 16.91
CA PHE A 223 0.49 -9.02 16.38
C PHE A 223 0.70 -7.77 15.54
N GLY A 224 -0.26 -7.43 14.66
CA GLY A 224 -0.20 -6.22 13.85
C GLY A 224 -0.17 -4.94 14.67
N PHE A 225 -0.90 -4.88 15.79
CA PHE A 225 -0.87 -3.76 16.72
C PHE A 225 0.50 -3.61 17.39
N ILE A 226 1.12 -4.70 17.82
CA ILE A 226 2.46 -4.68 18.43
C ILE A 226 3.51 -4.22 17.39
N ILE A 227 3.50 -4.82 16.19
CA ILE A 227 4.45 -4.46 15.12
C ILE A 227 4.23 -3.02 14.67
N GLY A 228 2.98 -2.58 14.50
CA GLY A 228 2.64 -1.21 14.13
C GLY A 228 3.06 -0.19 15.19
N GLY A 229 2.90 -0.51 16.48
CA GLY A 229 3.38 0.32 17.57
C GLY A 229 4.91 0.47 17.60
N LEU A 230 5.64 -0.57 17.18
CA LEU A 230 7.10 -0.55 17.09
C LEU A 230 7.61 0.06 15.76
N TRP A 231 6.71 0.37 14.83
CA TRP A 231 7.10 0.82 13.49
C TRP A 231 8.00 2.06 13.53
N VAL A 232 7.54 3.13 14.15
CA VAL A 232 8.26 4.42 14.16
C VAL A 232 9.58 4.31 14.91
N SER A 233 9.61 3.64 16.06
CA SER A 233 10.79 3.58 16.91
C SER A 233 11.88 2.63 16.41
N THR A 234 11.50 1.58 15.69
CA THR A 234 12.41 0.47 15.38
C THR A 234 12.48 0.18 13.88
N ILE A 235 11.34 -0.07 13.23
CA ILE A 235 11.32 -0.59 11.85
C ILE A 235 11.74 0.49 10.86
N THR A 236 11.29 1.74 11.03
CA THR A 236 11.69 2.85 10.15
C THR A 236 13.17 3.14 10.18
N LYS A 237 13.86 2.82 11.29
CA LYS A 237 15.32 2.96 11.38
C LYS A 237 16.09 1.99 10.49
N MET A 238 15.50 0.83 10.18
CA MET A 238 16.07 -0.11 9.22
C MET A 238 15.92 0.39 7.77
N GLY A 239 14.98 1.27 7.53
CA GLY A 239 14.55 1.70 6.19
C GLY A 239 13.50 0.77 5.59
N LEU A 240 12.53 1.35 4.89
CA LEU A 240 11.42 0.61 4.29
C LEU A 240 11.90 -0.44 3.27
N PHE A 241 12.81 -0.06 2.38
CA PHE A 241 13.29 -0.95 1.33
C PHE A 241 14.09 -2.14 1.85
N PRO A 242 15.09 -1.98 2.74
CA PRO A 242 15.76 -3.11 3.37
C PRO A 242 14.81 -4.04 4.13
N PHE A 243 13.81 -3.49 4.83
CA PHE A 243 12.81 -4.29 5.53
C PHE A 243 11.99 -5.16 4.56
N VAL A 244 11.42 -4.55 3.50
CA VAL A 244 10.63 -5.26 2.49
C VAL A 244 11.46 -6.31 1.74
N ASN A 245 12.69 -5.98 1.34
CA ASN A 245 13.58 -6.90 0.66
C ASN A 245 13.97 -8.10 1.53
N THR A 246 14.18 -7.89 2.84
CA THR A 246 14.47 -8.98 3.78
C THR A 246 13.29 -9.94 3.89
N LEU A 247 12.06 -9.44 4.02
CA LEU A 247 10.86 -10.27 4.04
C LEU A 247 10.67 -11.02 2.72
N GLY A 248 10.86 -10.36 1.58
CA GLY A 248 10.80 -10.98 0.26
C GLY A 248 11.83 -12.11 0.10
N ALA A 249 13.06 -11.91 0.58
CA ALA A 249 14.12 -12.92 0.54
C ALA A 249 13.77 -14.16 1.40
N ILE A 250 13.15 -13.97 2.56
CA ILE A 250 12.69 -15.09 3.41
C ILE A 250 11.59 -15.90 2.72
N LEU A 251 10.73 -15.26 1.93
CA LEU A 251 9.63 -15.92 1.22
C LEU A 251 10.05 -16.57 -0.11
N ALA A 252 11.19 -16.18 -0.68
CA ALA A 252 11.66 -16.67 -1.98
C ALA A 252 11.79 -18.22 -2.07
N PRO A 253 12.31 -18.95 -1.05
CA PRO A 253 12.36 -20.40 -1.08
C PRO A 253 10.97 -21.05 -1.18
N VAL A 254 9.97 -20.52 -0.48
CA VAL A 254 8.59 -21.00 -0.52
C VAL A 254 8.03 -20.88 -1.93
N PHE A 255 8.24 -19.74 -2.58
CA PHE A 255 7.84 -19.54 -3.98
C PHE A 255 8.53 -20.49 -4.94
N GLY A 256 9.85 -20.74 -4.75
CA GLY A 256 10.60 -21.72 -5.51
C GLY A 256 10.02 -23.13 -5.39
N ILE A 257 9.64 -23.55 -4.19
CA ILE A 257 8.99 -24.85 -3.93
C ILE A 257 7.66 -24.92 -4.68
N MET A 258 6.82 -23.90 -4.61
CA MET A 258 5.51 -23.86 -5.29
C MET A 258 5.65 -24.01 -6.82
N ILE A 259 6.59 -23.29 -7.44
CA ILE A 259 6.86 -23.41 -8.88
C ILE A 259 7.34 -24.81 -9.24
N THR A 260 8.28 -25.34 -8.47
CA THR A 260 8.86 -26.66 -8.72
C THR A 260 7.80 -27.76 -8.60
N ASP A 261 6.98 -27.70 -7.55
CA ASP A 261 5.88 -28.66 -7.36
C ASP A 261 4.90 -28.62 -8.53
N TYR A 262 4.47 -27.43 -8.93
CA TYR A 262 3.44 -27.25 -9.94
C TYR A 262 3.90 -27.59 -11.37
N TYR A 263 5.12 -27.18 -11.77
CA TYR A 263 5.58 -27.29 -13.15
C TYR A 263 6.53 -28.47 -13.42
N ILE A 264 7.14 -29.04 -12.38
CA ILE A 264 8.16 -30.08 -12.54
C ILE A 264 7.70 -31.39 -11.95
N ILE A 265 7.06 -31.41 -10.79
CA ILE A 265 6.67 -32.64 -10.10
C ILE A 265 5.29 -33.14 -10.55
N LYS A 266 4.33 -32.24 -10.78
CA LYS A 266 3.02 -32.56 -11.36
C LYS A 266 3.06 -32.60 -12.88
#